data_5d48e2543977586bdbf9472373f4d6da
#
_entry.id   5d48e2543977586bdbf9472373f4d6da
#
_cell.length_a   1.000
_cell.length_b   1.000
_cell.length_c   1.000
_cell.angle_alpha   90.00
_cell.angle_beta   90.00
_cell.angle_gamma   90.00
#
_symmetry.space_group_name_H-M   'P 1'
#
loop_
_entity.id
_entity.type
_entity.pdbx_description
1 polymer ?
#
loop_
_entity_poly.entity_id
_entity_poly.type
_entity_poly.pdbx_seq_one_letter_code
_entity_poly.pdbx_strand_id
1 'polypeptide(L)'
;DLENNEDFWKYEDKKNATRASSGEVINKLKDIFPNLLGGSADLAPSNKTLMKDVEYFSPTNRSGRNIHFGVRELAMGGIMNGIAAHSNLRVFGGTFFVFSDYIKPMMRLAALMGLSCIYVLTHDSIGVGEDGPTHEPIEQLAMLRAIPNFDVFRPCDYTETAAAYYSAMKSKDRPTAIA
;
A
#
# COMPACT_ATOMS: atom_id res chain seq x y z
N ASP A 1 -6.06 -14.82 13.53
CA ASP A 1 -5.16 -15.49 12.60
C ASP A 1 -5.67 -15.30 11.17
N LEU A 2 -4.92 -14.58 10.34
CA LEU A 2 -5.33 -14.23 8.97
C LEU A 2 -5.34 -15.45 8.03
N GLU A 3 -4.49 -16.44 8.30
CA GLU A 3 -4.34 -17.65 7.49
C GLU A 3 -5.63 -18.48 7.45
N ASN A 4 -6.33 -18.55 8.57
CA ASN A 4 -7.56 -19.34 8.74
C ASN A 4 -8.83 -18.47 8.69
N ASN A 5 -8.73 -17.22 8.24
CA ASN A 5 -9.87 -16.32 8.14
C ASN A 5 -10.54 -16.49 6.77
N GLU A 6 -11.62 -17.27 6.72
CA GLU A 6 -12.36 -17.56 5.48
C GLU A 6 -12.85 -16.28 4.79
N ASP A 7 -13.32 -15.28 5.53
CA ASP A 7 -13.81 -14.02 4.97
C ASP A 7 -12.69 -13.20 4.30
N PHE A 8 -11.47 -13.30 4.81
CA PHE A 8 -10.32 -12.65 4.18
C PHE A 8 -10.03 -13.23 2.79
N TRP A 9 -10.08 -14.54 2.64
CA TRP A 9 -9.78 -15.23 1.39
C TRP A 9 -10.95 -15.29 0.41
N LYS A 10 -12.18 -15.08 0.87
CA LYS A 10 -13.38 -15.13 0.05
C LYS A 10 -13.45 -13.94 -0.90
N TYR A 11 -13.72 -14.19 -2.17
CA TYR A 11 -13.92 -13.16 -3.18
C TYR A 11 -15.01 -13.58 -4.19
N GLU A 12 -15.53 -12.60 -4.91
CA GLU A 12 -16.38 -12.86 -6.08
C GLU A 12 -15.50 -13.07 -7.31
N ASP A 13 -15.71 -14.17 -8.01
CA ASP A 13 -15.02 -14.43 -9.29
C ASP A 13 -15.58 -13.50 -10.38
N LYS A 14 -14.99 -12.31 -10.45
CA LYS A 14 -15.34 -11.29 -11.43
C LYS A 14 -14.08 -10.68 -12.06
N LYS A 15 -14.19 -10.32 -13.32
CA LYS A 15 -13.13 -9.56 -13.99
C LYS A 15 -12.98 -8.19 -13.31
N ASN A 16 -11.83 -7.96 -12.71
CA ASN A 16 -11.57 -6.76 -11.93
C ASN A 16 -10.12 -6.29 -12.11
N ALA A 17 -9.89 -4.99 -11.97
CA ALA A 17 -8.53 -4.47 -11.89
C ALA A 17 -7.93 -4.79 -10.51
N THR A 18 -6.66 -5.15 -10.45
CA THR A 18 -5.98 -5.51 -9.18
C THR A 18 -6.02 -4.39 -8.13
N ARG A 19 -6.05 -3.11 -8.54
CA ARG A 19 -6.28 -1.99 -7.61
C ARG A 19 -7.64 -2.07 -6.88
N ALA A 20 -8.68 -2.59 -7.55
CA ALA A 20 -9.98 -2.77 -6.91
C ALA A 20 -9.96 -3.97 -5.95
N SER A 21 -9.30 -5.06 -6.33
CA SER A 21 -9.03 -6.20 -5.44
C SER A 21 -8.23 -5.77 -4.22
N SER A 22 -7.21 -4.93 -4.39
CA SER A 22 -6.44 -4.30 -3.31
C SER A 22 -7.33 -3.51 -2.36
N GLY A 23 -8.25 -2.68 -2.91
CA GLY A 23 -9.19 -1.92 -2.10
C GLY A 23 -10.17 -2.80 -1.30
N GLU A 24 -10.61 -3.91 -1.87
CA GLU A 24 -11.43 -4.91 -1.16
C GLU A 24 -10.63 -5.54 -0.01
N VAL A 25 -9.38 -5.94 -0.25
CA VAL A 25 -8.51 -6.53 0.77
C VAL A 25 -8.20 -5.54 1.88
N ILE A 26 -7.87 -4.28 1.59
CA ILE A 26 -7.64 -3.23 2.60
C ILE A 26 -8.89 -3.09 3.49
N ASN A 27 -10.09 -3.13 2.89
CA ASN A 27 -11.35 -2.99 3.63
C ASN A 27 -11.69 -4.22 4.49
N LYS A 28 -11.20 -5.40 4.16
CA LYS A 28 -11.27 -6.56 5.05
C LYS A 28 -10.23 -6.47 6.18
N LEU A 29 -9.01 -6.05 5.84
CA LEU A 29 -7.94 -5.90 6.82
C LEU A 29 -8.25 -4.86 7.89
N LYS A 30 -8.94 -3.75 7.56
CA LYS A 30 -9.31 -2.71 8.53
C LYS A 30 -10.20 -3.20 9.67
N ASP A 31 -11.02 -4.22 9.37
CA ASP A 31 -11.94 -4.83 10.35
C ASP A 31 -11.23 -5.88 11.20
N ILE A 32 -10.24 -6.57 10.63
CA ILE A 32 -9.43 -7.59 11.33
C ILE A 32 -8.33 -6.92 12.18
N PHE A 33 -7.75 -5.82 11.69
CA PHE A 33 -6.63 -5.11 12.33
C PHE A 33 -7.02 -3.67 12.70
N PRO A 34 -7.49 -3.43 13.92
CA PRO A 34 -7.86 -2.07 14.35
C PRO A 34 -6.68 -1.10 14.41
N ASN A 35 -5.45 -1.62 14.40
CA ASN A 35 -4.21 -0.84 14.34
C ASN A 35 -3.71 -0.56 12.91
N LEU A 36 -4.49 -0.92 11.86
CA LEU A 36 -4.20 -0.57 10.48
C LEU A 36 -4.62 0.87 10.21
N LEU A 37 -3.71 1.68 9.66
CA LEU A 37 -3.98 3.04 9.20
C LEU A 37 -3.20 3.35 7.95
N GLY A 38 -3.63 4.33 7.18
CA GLY A 38 -2.93 4.73 5.97
C GLY A 38 -3.76 5.61 5.04
N GLY A 39 -3.32 5.73 3.82
CA GLY A 39 -3.97 6.57 2.81
C GLY A 39 -3.13 6.68 1.55
N SER A 40 -3.31 7.77 0.81
CA SER A 40 -2.59 8.02 -0.43
C SER A 40 -2.02 9.42 -0.50
N ALA A 41 -1.04 9.60 -1.38
CA ALA A 41 -0.54 10.90 -1.79
C ALA A 41 -1.53 11.59 -2.74
N ASP A 42 -2.69 11.97 -2.20
CA ASP A 42 -3.83 12.63 -2.88
C ASP A 42 -4.50 11.83 -4.00
N LEU A 43 -4.31 10.52 -4.03
CA LEU A 43 -4.81 9.62 -5.08
C LEU A 43 -5.74 8.51 -4.53
N ALA A 44 -6.32 8.68 -3.35
CA ALA A 44 -7.12 7.64 -2.69
C ALA A 44 -8.27 7.08 -3.56
N PRO A 45 -9.05 7.89 -4.31
CA PRO A 45 -10.08 7.36 -5.19
C PRO A 45 -9.55 6.48 -6.32
N SER A 46 -8.42 6.85 -6.91
CA SER A 46 -7.78 6.11 -8.02
C SER A 46 -7.04 4.87 -7.54
N ASN A 47 -6.32 4.98 -6.42
CA ASN A 47 -5.59 3.87 -5.81
C ASN A 47 -6.47 2.89 -5.04
N LYS A 48 -7.75 3.24 -4.78
CA LYS A 48 -8.69 2.44 -3.97
C LYS A 48 -8.19 2.18 -2.53
N THR A 49 -7.49 3.13 -1.94
CA THR A 49 -6.87 3.02 -0.61
C THR A 49 -7.74 3.51 0.54
N LEU A 50 -8.95 3.99 0.25
CA LEU A 50 -9.87 4.47 1.29
C LEU A 50 -10.44 3.28 2.10
N MET A 51 -10.25 3.32 3.40
CA MET A 51 -10.98 2.46 4.34
C MET A 51 -12.38 3.05 4.55
N LYS A 52 -13.41 2.32 4.09
CA LYS A 52 -14.82 2.73 4.19
C LYS A 52 -15.27 2.73 5.64
N ASP A 53 -16.17 3.65 5.99
CA ASP A 53 -16.73 3.77 7.34
C ASP A 53 -15.68 4.00 8.44
N VAL A 54 -14.53 4.52 8.05
CA VAL A 54 -13.41 4.89 8.93
C VAL A 54 -13.13 6.38 8.77
N GLU A 55 -13.10 7.08 9.88
CA GLU A 55 -12.85 8.52 9.90
C GLU A 55 -11.42 8.88 9.50
N TYR A 56 -11.25 10.12 9.05
CA TYR A 56 -9.94 10.69 8.77
C TYR A 56 -9.22 11.14 10.03
N PHE A 57 -7.93 10.85 10.08
CA PHE A 57 -7.03 11.46 11.08
C PHE A 57 -6.93 12.97 10.83
N SER A 58 -7.24 13.75 11.84
CA SER A 58 -7.26 15.22 11.73
C SER A 58 -6.90 15.89 13.06
N PRO A 59 -6.69 17.22 13.09
CA PRO A 59 -6.48 17.97 14.34
C PRO A 59 -7.63 17.79 15.35
N THR A 60 -8.84 17.58 14.87
CA THR A 60 -10.04 17.40 15.70
C THR A 60 -10.45 15.95 15.91
N ASN A 61 -9.86 15.01 15.16
CA ASN A 61 -10.11 13.59 15.32
C ASN A 61 -8.80 12.76 15.23
N ARG A 62 -8.23 12.46 16.39
CA ARG A 62 -6.97 11.71 16.50
C ARG A 62 -7.17 10.18 16.43
N SER A 63 -8.41 9.71 16.46
CA SER A 63 -8.75 8.29 16.33
C SER A 63 -8.99 7.86 14.87
N GLY A 64 -9.06 8.79 13.94
CA GLY A 64 -9.19 8.50 12.51
C GLY A 64 -8.00 7.69 11.99
N ARG A 65 -8.27 6.78 11.07
CA ARG A 65 -7.23 5.88 10.51
C ARG A 65 -6.96 6.11 9.02
N ASN A 66 -7.83 6.86 8.32
CA ASN A 66 -7.52 7.35 6.98
C ASN A 66 -6.67 8.60 7.07
N ILE A 67 -5.55 8.64 6.35
CA ILE A 67 -4.61 9.76 6.36
C ILE A 67 -4.56 10.44 4.99
N HIS A 68 -4.78 11.75 4.97
CA HIS A 68 -4.51 12.58 3.80
C HIS A 68 -3.04 13.02 3.79
N PHE A 69 -2.21 12.35 3.00
CA PHE A 69 -0.80 12.72 2.89
C PHE A 69 -0.57 13.93 1.96
N GLY A 70 -1.53 14.21 1.06
CA GLY A 70 -1.37 15.20 0.00
C GLY A 70 -0.39 14.74 -1.08
N VAL A 71 -0.12 15.59 -2.06
CA VAL A 71 0.87 15.32 -3.13
C VAL A 71 2.29 15.45 -2.56
N ARG A 72 2.70 14.48 -1.73
CA ARG A 72 3.96 14.51 -0.96
C ARG A 72 4.49 13.10 -0.72
N GLU A 73 4.86 12.40 -1.77
CA GLU A 73 5.27 10.98 -1.70
C GLU A 73 6.47 10.78 -0.76
N LEU A 74 7.47 11.64 -0.85
CA LEU A 74 8.64 11.58 0.05
C LEU A 74 8.23 11.75 1.52
N ALA A 75 7.41 12.76 1.82
CA ALA A 75 6.93 13.00 3.18
C ALA A 75 5.99 11.87 3.65
N MET A 76 5.12 11.34 2.78
CA MET A 76 4.31 10.16 3.08
C MET A 76 5.18 9.00 3.54
N GLY A 77 6.23 8.67 2.79
CA GLY A 77 7.16 7.60 3.17
C GLY A 77 7.88 7.87 4.49
N GLY A 78 8.31 9.11 4.73
CA GLY A 78 8.92 9.51 6.00
C GLY A 78 7.97 9.40 7.19
N ILE A 79 6.71 9.81 7.02
CA ILE A 79 5.66 9.66 8.03
C ILE A 79 5.38 8.18 8.32
N MET A 80 5.27 7.35 7.27
CA MET A 80 5.09 5.91 7.41
C MET A 80 6.24 5.27 8.20
N ASN A 81 7.48 5.62 7.87
CA ASN A 81 8.66 5.13 8.58
C ASN A 81 8.63 5.54 10.06
N GLY A 82 8.26 6.80 10.35
CA GLY A 82 8.13 7.29 11.72
C GLY A 82 7.04 6.54 12.51
N ILE A 83 5.88 6.30 11.92
CA ILE A 83 4.79 5.55 12.54
C ILE A 83 5.25 4.11 12.84
N ALA A 84 5.82 3.42 11.85
CA ALA A 84 6.28 2.05 12.00
C ALA A 84 7.42 1.90 13.02
N ALA A 85 8.33 2.87 13.10
CA ALA A 85 9.43 2.86 14.04
C ALA A 85 9.00 3.16 15.49
N HIS A 86 7.95 3.97 15.67
CA HIS A 86 7.52 4.43 17.00
C HIS A 86 6.48 3.53 17.66
N SER A 87 5.73 2.73 16.89
CA SER A 87 4.54 2.06 17.40
C SER A 87 4.32 0.68 16.77
N ASN A 88 3.35 -0.05 17.33
CA ASN A 88 2.85 -1.30 16.74
C ASN A 88 1.72 -1.07 15.70
N LEU A 89 1.58 0.14 15.20
CA LEU A 89 0.62 0.45 14.15
C LEU A 89 1.09 -0.14 12.81
N ARG A 90 0.16 -0.69 12.06
CA ARG A 90 0.40 -1.13 10.69
C ARG A 90 0.05 0.01 9.75
N VAL A 91 1.02 0.44 8.94
CA VAL A 91 0.84 1.60 8.07
C VAL A 91 0.98 1.23 6.61
N PHE A 92 0.04 1.75 5.80
CA PHE A 92 0.15 1.68 4.34
C PHE A 92 0.08 3.07 3.71
N GLY A 93 0.72 3.20 2.54
CA GLY A 93 0.67 4.43 1.75
C GLY A 93 0.60 4.11 0.28
N GLY A 94 -0.30 4.81 -0.42
CA GLY A 94 -0.57 4.58 -1.84
C GLY A 94 -0.18 5.75 -2.72
N THR A 95 0.29 5.43 -3.92
CA THR A 95 0.50 6.37 -5.02
C THR A 95 0.49 5.60 -6.35
N PHE A 96 0.57 6.29 -7.49
CA PHE A 96 0.81 5.63 -8.76
C PHE A 96 2.23 5.06 -8.81
N PHE A 97 2.40 3.96 -9.52
CA PHE A 97 3.66 3.23 -9.52
C PHE A 97 4.84 4.07 -10.04
N VAL A 98 4.63 4.90 -11.06
CA VAL A 98 5.67 5.80 -11.58
C VAL A 98 6.18 6.76 -10.49
N PHE A 99 5.33 7.17 -9.54
CA PHE A 99 5.72 8.07 -8.44
C PHE A 99 6.47 7.37 -7.31
N SER A 100 6.74 6.06 -7.46
CA SER A 100 7.75 5.39 -6.64
C SER A 100 9.12 6.06 -6.75
N ASP A 101 9.40 6.76 -7.83
CA ASP A 101 10.60 7.57 -8.00
C ASP A 101 10.76 8.62 -6.90
N TYR A 102 9.65 9.21 -6.44
CA TYR A 102 9.66 10.22 -5.38
C TYR A 102 9.72 9.64 -3.96
N ILE A 103 9.09 8.47 -3.73
CA ILE A 103 9.05 7.84 -2.41
C ILE A 103 10.21 6.85 -2.17
N LYS A 104 10.91 6.42 -3.21
CA LYS A 104 11.98 5.41 -3.16
C LYS A 104 13.03 5.63 -2.05
N PRO A 105 13.52 6.86 -1.78
CA PRO A 105 14.49 7.06 -0.70
C PRO A 105 13.96 6.60 0.66
N MET A 106 12.67 6.81 0.92
CA MET A 106 12.02 6.38 2.16
C MET A 106 11.73 4.87 2.18
N MET A 107 11.41 4.28 1.04
CA MET A 107 11.29 2.82 0.89
C MET A 107 12.62 2.12 1.21
N ARG A 108 13.72 2.64 0.64
CA ARG A 108 15.07 2.13 0.92
C ARG A 108 15.42 2.28 2.40
N LEU A 109 15.06 3.41 3.00
CA LEU A 109 15.29 3.65 4.42
C LEU A 109 14.46 2.71 5.30
N ALA A 110 13.20 2.46 4.94
CA ALA A 110 12.36 1.45 5.63
C ALA A 110 13.00 0.07 5.61
N ALA A 111 13.52 -0.36 4.45
CA ALA A 111 14.22 -1.64 4.32
C ALA A 111 15.50 -1.70 5.16
N LEU A 112 16.27 -0.61 5.19
CA LEU A 112 17.49 -0.50 6.00
C LEU A 112 17.20 -0.54 7.50
N MET A 113 16.09 0.06 7.92
CA MET A 113 15.65 0.11 9.32
C MET A 113 14.84 -1.12 9.76
N GLY A 114 14.54 -2.05 8.86
CA GLY A 114 13.72 -3.22 9.17
C GLY A 114 12.26 -2.86 9.54
N LEU A 115 11.65 -1.91 8.82
CA LEU A 115 10.28 -1.45 9.09
C LEU A 115 9.27 -2.10 8.14
N SER A 116 8.17 -2.61 8.69
CA SER A 116 7.13 -3.30 7.94
C SER A 116 6.06 -2.35 7.37
N CYS A 117 6.48 -1.37 6.57
CA CYS A 117 5.58 -0.48 5.83
C CYS A 117 5.00 -1.18 4.59
N ILE A 118 3.76 -0.86 4.24
CA ILE A 118 3.09 -1.38 3.03
C ILE A 118 2.92 -0.25 2.02
N TYR A 119 3.45 -0.43 0.82
CA TYR A 119 3.32 0.51 -0.29
C TYR A 119 2.36 -0.05 -1.34
N VAL A 120 1.29 0.70 -1.63
CA VAL A 120 0.27 0.34 -2.62
C VAL A 120 0.52 1.15 -3.87
N LEU A 121 1.04 0.50 -4.92
CA LEU A 121 1.54 1.16 -6.12
C LEU A 121 0.68 0.76 -7.32
N THR A 122 -0.30 1.56 -7.65
CA THR A 122 -1.25 1.27 -8.72
C THR A 122 -0.81 1.88 -10.06
N HIS A 123 -1.54 1.57 -11.15
CA HIS A 123 -1.20 2.06 -12.50
C HIS A 123 0.20 1.58 -12.91
N ASP A 124 0.40 0.27 -12.86
CA ASP A 124 1.69 -0.41 -12.82
C ASP A 124 2.26 -0.78 -14.21
N SER A 125 1.70 -0.25 -15.29
CA SER A 125 2.15 -0.58 -16.64
C SER A 125 1.99 0.57 -17.62
N ILE A 126 2.58 0.41 -18.80
CA ILE A 126 2.39 1.31 -19.96
C ILE A 126 0.93 1.33 -20.46
N GLY A 127 0.07 0.47 -19.94
CA GLY A 127 -1.36 0.41 -20.25
C GLY A 127 -2.22 1.37 -19.44
N VAL A 128 -1.65 2.38 -18.74
CA VAL A 128 -2.42 3.38 -17.98
C VAL A 128 -3.33 4.25 -18.86
N GLY A 129 -3.05 4.32 -20.17
CA GLY A 129 -3.90 4.95 -21.15
C GLY A 129 -3.66 6.45 -21.29
N GLU A 130 -4.73 7.25 -21.11
CA GLU A 130 -4.73 8.69 -21.39
C GLU A 130 -3.79 9.54 -20.54
N ASP A 131 -3.33 9.04 -19.40
CA ASP A 131 -2.35 9.73 -18.56
C ASP A 131 -0.99 9.90 -19.27
N GLY A 132 -0.69 9.03 -20.24
CA GLY A 132 0.46 9.12 -21.12
C GLY A 132 1.81 8.81 -20.49
N PRO A 133 2.91 9.07 -21.21
CA PRO A 133 4.25 8.58 -20.86
C PRO A 133 4.79 9.14 -19.54
N THR A 134 4.28 10.25 -19.04
CA THR A 134 4.67 10.77 -17.72
C THR A 134 4.17 9.91 -16.55
N HIS A 135 3.22 9.01 -16.79
CA HIS A 135 2.58 8.15 -15.80
C HIS A 135 2.80 6.66 -16.08
N GLU A 136 3.51 6.31 -17.14
CA GLU A 136 3.79 4.94 -17.57
C GLU A 136 5.09 4.43 -16.93
N PRO A 137 5.02 3.53 -15.92
CA PRO A 137 6.23 2.98 -15.31
C PRO A 137 6.92 1.99 -16.25
N ILE A 138 8.24 2.05 -16.32
CA ILE A 138 9.09 1.15 -17.10
C ILE A 138 10.13 0.47 -16.19
N GLU A 139 11.03 1.25 -15.61
CA GLU A 139 12.17 0.78 -14.81
C GLU A 139 11.82 0.56 -13.32
N GLN A 140 10.67 1.05 -12.84
CA GLN A 140 10.32 1.09 -11.42
C GLN A 140 10.27 -0.31 -10.80
N LEU A 141 9.79 -1.32 -11.53
CA LEU A 141 9.74 -2.69 -11.00
C LEU A 141 11.15 -3.25 -10.75
N ALA A 142 12.04 -3.09 -11.71
CA ALA A 142 13.44 -3.51 -11.56
C ALA A 142 14.15 -2.71 -10.46
N MET A 143 13.89 -1.41 -10.40
CA MET A 143 14.41 -0.51 -9.37
C MET A 143 14.01 -0.96 -7.96
N LEU A 144 12.74 -1.29 -7.71
CA LEU A 144 12.30 -1.74 -6.40
C LEU A 144 12.85 -3.13 -6.05
N ARG A 145 12.91 -4.05 -7.01
CA ARG A 145 13.49 -5.38 -6.82
C ARG A 145 14.99 -5.36 -6.52
N ALA A 146 15.69 -4.28 -6.87
CA ALA A 146 17.09 -4.08 -6.55
C ALA A 146 17.35 -3.60 -5.11
N ILE A 147 16.30 -3.22 -4.34
CA ILE A 147 16.45 -2.79 -2.95
C ILE A 147 16.61 -4.03 -2.05
N PRO A 148 17.74 -4.17 -1.32
CA PRO A 148 17.89 -5.27 -0.37
C PRO A 148 16.86 -5.20 0.77
N ASN A 149 16.41 -6.36 1.25
CA ASN A 149 15.44 -6.48 2.34
C ASN A 149 14.10 -5.77 2.06
N PHE A 150 13.63 -5.87 0.82
CA PHE A 150 12.40 -5.24 0.34
C PHE A 150 11.59 -6.26 -0.48
N ASP A 151 10.36 -6.53 -0.07
CA ASP A 151 9.48 -7.46 -0.78
C ASP A 151 8.66 -6.72 -1.84
N VAL A 152 8.62 -7.27 -3.06
CA VAL A 152 7.90 -6.68 -4.19
C VAL A 152 6.96 -7.71 -4.81
N PHE A 153 5.66 -7.49 -4.69
CA PHE A 153 4.62 -8.29 -5.31
C PHE A 153 3.97 -7.53 -6.47
N ARG A 154 3.68 -8.25 -7.54
CA ARG A 154 2.89 -7.74 -8.65
C ARG A 154 1.80 -8.77 -8.98
N PRO A 155 0.71 -8.76 -8.20
CA PRO A 155 -0.36 -9.73 -8.35
C PRO A 155 -1.15 -9.54 -9.66
N CYS A 156 -1.62 -10.63 -10.25
CA CYS A 156 -2.43 -10.59 -11.46
C CYS A 156 -3.95 -10.75 -11.19
N ASP A 157 -4.33 -11.21 -10.01
CA ASP A 157 -5.72 -11.46 -9.63
C ASP A 157 -5.99 -11.15 -8.15
N TYR A 158 -7.23 -11.44 -7.70
CA TYR A 158 -7.62 -11.24 -6.31
C TYR A 158 -6.83 -12.14 -5.36
N THR A 159 -6.66 -13.41 -5.70
CA THR A 159 -6.01 -14.39 -4.83
C THR A 159 -4.56 -14.01 -4.59
N GLU A 160 -3.84 -13.65 -5.64
CA GLU A 160 -2.46 -13.16 -5.52
C GLU A 160 -2.39 -11.83 -4.76
N THR A 161 -3.37 -10.94 -4.97
CA THR A 161 -3.47 -9.69 -4.21
C THR A 161 -3.65 -9.97 -2.72
N ALA A 162 -4.57 -10.86 -2.34
CA ALA A 162 -4.78 -11.24 -0.95
C ALA A 162 -3.53 -11.90 -0.34
N ALA A 163 -2.85 -12.78 -1.11
CA ALA A 163 -1.61 -13.41 -0.67
C ALA A 163 -0.47 -12.39 -0.46
N ALA A 164 -0.37 -11.37 -1.32
CA ALA A 164 0.59 -10.29 -1.14
C ALA A 164 0.34 -9.50 0.16
N TYR A 165 -0.91 -9.15 0.43
CA TYR A 165 -1.29 -8.50 1.69
C TYR A 165 -1.09 -9.41 2.91
N TYR A 166 -1.41 -10.70 2.80
CA TYR A 166 -1.12 -11.67 3.86
C TYR A 166 0.38 -11.69 4.20
N SER A 167 1.24 -11.77 3.19
CA SER A 167 2.69 -11.72 3.36
C SER A 167 3.13 -10.40 4.01
N ALA A 168 2.62 -9.26 3.52
CA ALA A 168 2.92 -7.94 4.06
C ALA A 168 2.51 -7.80 5.53
N MET A 169 1.31 -8.29 5.90
CA MET A 169 0.81 -8.24 7.28
C MET A 169 1.58 -9.17 8.22
N LYS A 170 2.13 -10.26 7.71
CA LYS A 170 2.96 -11.21 8.47
C LYS A 170 4.39 -10.72 8.66
N SER A 171 4.89 -9.90 7.75
CA SER A 171 6.23 -9.31 7.82
C SER A 171 6.39 -8.42 9.05
N LYS A 172 7.54 -8.53 9.73
CA LYS A 172 7.87 -7.75 10.93
C LYS A 172 9.09 -6.85 10.74
N ASP A 173 9.94 -7.16 9.78
CA ASP A 173 11.30 -6.64 9.66
C ASP A 173 11.64 -6.14 8.25
N ARG A 174 10.66 -6.10 7.33
CA ARG A 174 10.87 -5.59 5.99
C ARG A 174 9.62 -4.96 5.40
N PRO A 175 9.78 -3.93 4.59
CA PRO A 175 8.67 -3.31 3.87
C PRO A 175 8.25 -4.14 2.66
N THR A 176 7.01 -3.94 2.24
CA THR A 176 6.40 -4.62 1.10
C THR A 176 5.79 -3.62 0.14
N ALA A 177 6.12 -3.72 -1.14
CA ALA A 177 5.41 -3.05 -2.23
C ALA A 177 4.46 -4.03 -2.94
N ILE A 178 3.25 -3.56 -3.22
CA ILE A 178 2.21 -4.26 -3.98
C ILE A 178 1.87 -3.37 -5.18
N ALA A 179 2.28 -3.81 -6.38
CA ALA A 179 2.14 -3.07 -7.63
C ALA A 179 0.99 -3.61 -8.50
#